data_06e3c030c061019d8045b58147c0a61f
#
_entry.id   06e3c030c061019d8045b58147c0a61f
#
_cell.length_a   1.000
_cell.length_b   1.000
_cell.length_c   1.000
_cell.angle_alpha   90.00
_cell.angle_beta   90.00
_cell.angle_gamma   90.00
#
_symmetry.space_group_name_H-M   'P 1'
#
loop_
_entity.id
_entity.type
_entity.pdbx_description
1 polymer ?
#
loop_
_entity_poly.entity_id
_entity_poly.type
_entity_poly.pdbx_seq_one_letter_code
_entity_poly.pdbx_strand_id
1 'polypeptide(L)'
;MPFVRNGVDKAANRMSRLGYGFLPWVVQSWRDVHVEHNVPYREPRRRSHLLDVYRRKDAVGQLPCILYIHGGAFSMMSKDTHRIMAYVLAAQGYQVFNINYRLGPVHSYPRPLKDAMAAFEWVLDNGAKYGADTDRIAIIGESAGANLTAALAYCVSHPRPEPFARRIFERDVTLCCVAPLYGLLDLYDVERFWRDPKKNKRMAGWIKGEIRGTAYSYLGRRMKRALQFPLASPLRLFEQAPQNGSRPLPPFFTTVGTADPLLSDTIRLSDALHKRATDCDLHVFRGEIHAFNVMLWRAAAREQWGALFDFLERHMHGTSRAAPVEAPHYVSLAETFAE
;
A
#
# COMPACT_ATOMS: atom_id res chain seq x y z
N MET A 1 -25.74 -1.88 4.27
CA MET A 1 -25.28 -3.08 3.55
C MET A 1 -24.13 -3.84 4.23
N PRO A 2 -24.17 -4.11 5.54
CA PRO A 2 -23.14 -4.88 6.24
C PRO A 2 -23.15 -6.39 5.85
N PHE A 3 -24.29 -6.93 5.46
CA PHE A 3 -24.43 -8.35 5.10
C PHE A 3 -23.68 -8.74 3.81
N VAL A 4 -23.74 -7.91 2.77
CA VAL A 4 -23.03 -8.15 1.48
C VAL A 4 -21.52 -8.08 1.70
N ARG A 5 -21.08 -7.14 2.51
CA ARG A 5 -19.66 -6.95 2.86
C ARG A 5 -19.07 -8.16 3.61
N ASN A 6 -19.81 -8.69 4.61
CA ASN A 6 -19.37 -9.91 5.32
C ASN A 6 -19.35 -11.13 4.40
N GLY A 7 -20.20 -11.18 3.37
CA GLY A 7 -20.20 -12.23 2.36
C GLY A 7 -18.96 -12.17 1.46
N VAL A 8 -18.62 -10.98 0.96
CA VAL A 8 -17.43 -10.75 0.12
C VAL A 8 -16.15 -11.07 0.90
N ASP A 9 -16.02 -10.58 2.13
CA ASP A 9 -14.86 -10.86 2.99
C ASP A 9 -14.71 -12.38 3.26
N LYS A 10 -15.82 -13.09 3.53
CA LYS A 10 -15.81 -14.54 3.74
C LYS A 10 -15.44 -15.30 2.46
N ALA A 11 -15.99 -14.91 1.32
CA ALA A 11 -15.70 -15.51 0.02
C ALA A 11 -14.24 -15.28 -0.36
N ALA A 12 -13.73 -14.05 -0.27
CA ALA A 12 -12.33 -13.72 -0.54
C ALA A 12 -11.38 -14.50 0.39
N ASN A 13 -11.74 -14.63 1.67
CA ASN A 13 -10.99 -15.39 2.65
C ASN A 13 -10.95 -16.90 2.34
N ARG A 14 -12.07 -17.46 1.86
CA ARG A 14 -12.17 -18.86 1.46
C ARG A 14 -11.42 -19.11 0.15
N MET A 15 -11.56 -18.21 -0.83
CA MET A 15 -10.83 -18.27 -2.10
C MET A 15 -9.32 -18.17 -1.89
N SER A 16 -8.86 -17.29 -1.01
CA SER A 16 -7.43 -17.18 -0.70
C SER A 16 -6.87 -18.47 -0.10
N ARG A 17 -7.63 -19.13 0.80
CA ARG A 17 -7.20 -20.43 1.36
C ARG A 17 -7.17 -21.56 0.33
N LEU A 18 -8.16 -21.62 -0.54
CA LEU A 18 -8.26 -22.69 -1.55
C LEU A 18 -7.35 -22.41 -2.75
N GLY A 19 -7.31 -21.16 -3.23
CA GLY A 19 -6.56 -20.78 -4.43
C GLY A 19 -5.05 -20.83 -4.27
N TYR A 20 -4.52 -20.66 -3.06
CA TYR A 20 -3.07 -20.70 -2.80
C TYR A 20 -2.57 -22.03 -2.25
N GLY A 21 -3.47 -22.91 -1.83
CA GLY A 21 -3.12 -24.25 -1.31
C GLY A 21 -2.44 -25.17 -2.32
N PHE A 22 -2.48 -24.80 -3.63
CA PHE A 22 -1.79 -25.53 -4.70
C PHE A 22 -0.36 -25.01 -4.96
N LEU A 23 0.09 -23.98 -4.27
CA LEU A 23 1.44 -23.42 -4.42
C LEU A 23 2.33 -23.86 -3.26
N PRO A 24 3.27 -24.84 -3.49
CA PRO A 24 4.06 -25.43 -2.41
C PRO A 24 4.81 -24.39 -1.56
N TRP A 25 5.37 -23.34 -2.17
CA TRP A 25 6.11 -22.30 -1.47
C TRP A 25 5.21 -21.41 -0.59
N VAL A 26 3.94 -21.21 -0.96
CA VAL A 26 2.95 -20.52 -0.12
C VAL A 26 2.55 -21.38 1.06
N VAL A 27 2.32 -22.68 0.83
CA VAL A 27 2.02 -23.64 1.90
C VAL A 27 3.20 -23.74 2.88
N GLN A 28 4.43 -23.70 2.37
CA GLN A 28 5.62 -23.68 3.22
C GLN A 28 5.68 -22.41 4.07
N SER A 29 5.40 -21.24 3.50
CA SER A 29 5.36 -19.99 4.29
C SER A 29 4.33 -20.05 5.44
N TRP A 30 3.20 -20.72 5.26
CA TRP A 30 2.22 -20.91 6.34
C TRP A 30 2.75 -21.79 7.48
N ARG A 31 3.62 -22.78 7.17
CA ARG A 31 4.24 -23.66 8.17
C ARG A 31 5.35 -22.97 8.94
N ASP A 32 6.13 -22.12 8.27
CA ASP A 32 7.34 -21.53 8.81
C ASP A 32 7.08 -20.21 9.56
N VAL A 33 5.88 -19.65 9.44
CA VAL A 33 5.51 -18.36 10.05
C VAL A 33 4.59 -18.58 11.26
N HIS A 34 4.92 -17.95 12.36
CA HIS A 34 4.03 -17.79 13.52
C HIS A 34 3.19 -16.53 13.37
N VAL A 35 1.93 -16.58 13.80
CA VAL A 35 1.03 -15.42 13.73
C VAL A 35 0.36 -15.19 15.08
N GLU A 36 0.54 -13.99 15.61
CA GLU A 36 -0.25 -13.51 16.75
C GLU A 36 -1.43 -12.70 16.20
N HIS A 37 -2.63 -13.20 16.45
CA HIS A 37 -3.85 -12.65 15.86
C HIS A 37 -4.55 -11.63 16.75
N ASN A 38 -5.15 -10.62 16.10
CA ASN A 38 -6.10 -9.69 16.73
C ASN A 38 -5.51 -8.87 17.88
N VAL A 39 -4.26 -8.44 17.73
CA VAL A 39 -3.60 -7.52 18.64
C VAL A 39 -4.24 -6.13 18.51
N PRO A 40 -4.75 -5.51 19.58
CA PRO A 40 -5.34 -4.17 19.50
C PRO A 40 -4.25 -3.12 19.45
N TYR A 41 -4.29 -2.25 18.44
CA TYR A 41 -3.38 -1.11 18.32
C TYR A 41 -4.01 0.22 18.77
N ARG A 42 -5.30 0.21 19.12
CA ARG A 42 -6.04 1.41 19.52
C ARG A 42 -7.27 1.07 20.35
N GLU A 43 -7.55 1.91 21.36
CA GLU A 43 -8.82 1.87 22.08
C GLU A 43 -9.90 2.77 21.41
N PRO A 44 -11.20 2.43 21.55
CA PRO A 44 -11.70 1.18 22.11
C PRO A 44 -11.38 0.00 21.17
N ARG A 45 -11.18 -1.19 21.75
CA ARG A 45 -10.92 -2.41 21.00
C ARG A 45 -12.09 -2.74 20.07
N ARG A 46 -11.87 -2.55 18.76
CA ARG A 46 -12.84 -2.85 17.68
C ARG A 46 -12.15 -3.70 16.62
N ARG A 47 -12.90 -4.47 15.85
CA ARG A 47 -12.32 -5.24 14.72
C ARG A 47 -11.47 -4.38 13.78
N SER A 48 -11.88 -3.13 13.55
CA SER A 48 -11.14 -2.18 12.73
C SER A 48 -9.86 -1.62 13.38
N HIS A 49 -9.61 -1.91 14.64
CA HIS A 49 -8.44 -1.46 15.39
C HIS A 49 -7.54 -2.64 15.80
N LEU A 50 -7.66 -3.76 15.08
CA LEU A 50 -6.86 -4.96 15.31
C LEU A 50 -5.84 -5.12 14.18
N LEU A 51 -4.68 -5.63 14.54
CA LEU A 51 -3.66 -6.08 13.60
C LEU A 51 -3.29 -7.54 13.89
N ASP A 52 -2.65 -8.20 12.93
CA ASP A 52 -1.97 -9.47 13.13
C ASP A 52 -0.47 -9.26 12.97
N VAL A 53 0.30 -9.97 13.80
CA VAL A 53 1.75 -9.93 13.79
C VAL A 53 2.29 -11.25 13.25
N TYR A 54 3.08 -11.18 12.17
CA TYR A 54 3.65 -12.34 11.50
C TYR A 54 5.17 -12.34 11.69
N ARG A 55 5.72 -13.51 12.04
CA ARG A 55 7.14 -13.69 12.27
C ARG A 55 7.58 -15.11 11.88
N ARG A 56 8.74 -15.27 11.27
CA ARG A 56 9.32 -16.61 11.08
C ARG A 56 9.55 -17.28 12.43
N LYS A 57 9.26 -18.59 12.52
CA LYS A 57 9.41 -19.38 13.74
C LYS A 57 10.86 -19.57 14.16
N ASP A 58 11.76 -19.64 13.17
CA ASP A 58 13.20 -19.82 13.34
C ASP A 58 13.98 -18.50 13.49
N ALA A 59 13.27 -17.36 13.48
CA ALA A 59 13.93 -16.05 13.57
C ALA A 59 14.56 -15.82 14.95
N VAL A 60 15.80 -15.37 14.93
CA VAL A 60 16.59 -14.98 16.12
C VAL A 60 16.77 -13.47 16.14
N GLY A 61 16.65 -12.85 17.30
CA GLY A 61 16.83 -11.41 17.46
C GLY A 61 15.70 -10.58 16.85
N GLN A 62 15.95 -9.29 16.64
CA GLN A 62 14.99 -8.37 16.05
C GLN A 62 15.10 -8.41 14.51
N LEU A 63 13.95 -8.36 13.84
CA LEU A 63 13.85 -8.34 12.38
C LEU A 63 13.44 -6.95 11.88
N PRO A 64 13.90 -6.53 10.69
CA PRO A 64 13.33 -5.37 10.03
C PRO A 64 11.82 -5.52 9.91
N CYS A 65 11.06 -4.44 10.07
CA CYS A 65 9.62 -4.55 10.18
C CYS A 65 8.86 -3.83 9.06
N ILE A 66 7.69 -4.37 8.74
CA ILE A 66 6.80 -3.87 7.71
C ILE A 66 5.43 -3.60 8.31
N LEU A 67 4.95 -2.37 8.17
CA LEU A 67 3.54 -2.04 8.35
C LEU A 67 2.82 -2.31 7.03
N TYR A 68 1.90 -3.29 7.00
CA TYR A 68 1.15 -3.66 5.81
C TYR A 68 -0.29 -3.16 5.87
N ILE A 69 -0.72 -2.42 4.84
CA ILE A 69 -2.03 -1.76 4.76
C ILE A 69 -2.81 -2.33 3.57
N HIS A 70 -3.87 -3.10 3.85
CA HIS A 70 -4.65 -3.80 2.84
C HIS A 70 -5.41 -2.86 1.89
N GLY A 71 -5.70 -3.33 0.68
CA GLY A 71 -6.57 -2.70 -0.30
C GLY A 71 -8.07 -2.87 0.02
N GLY A 72 -8.92 -2.67 -0.98
CA GLY A 72 -10.38 -2.90 -0.89
C GLY A 72 -11.21 -1.63 -0.96
N ALA A 73 -10.86 -0.70 -1.86
CA ALA A 73 -11.68 0.47 -2.20
C ALA A 73 -12.13 1.31 -0.98
N PHE A 74 -11.36 1.30 0.11
CA PHE A 74 -11.67 1.91 1.41
C PHE A 74 -12.99 1.43 2.05
N SER A 75 -13.67 0.44 1.49
CA SER A 75 -15.03 0.02 1.89
C SER A 75 -15.16 -1.45 2.21
N MET A 76 -14.21 -2.27 1.82
CA MET A 76 -14.25 -3.74 1.97
C MET A 76 -12.89 -4.29 2.31
N MET A 77 -12.81 -5.61 2.51
CA MET A 77 -11.62 -6.37 2.84
C MET A 77 -11.08 -6.10 4.25
N SER A 78 -9.98 -6.76 4.60
CA SER A 78 -9.40 -6.73 5.93
C SER A 78 -8.00 -7.36 5.94
N LYS A 79 -7.30 -7.26 7.07
CA LYS A 79 -6.06 -8.01 7.33
C LYS A 79 -6.22 -9.51 7.07
N ASP A 80 -7.44 -10.06 7.32
CA ASP A 80 -7.72 -11.49 7.14
C ASP A 80 -7.76 -11.88 5.65
N THR A 81 -8.23 -11.00 4.76
CA THR A 81 -8.25 -11.24 3.30
C THR A 81 -6.87 -11.11 2.67
N HIS A 82 -6.00 -10.28 3.24
CA HIS A 82 -4.63 -10.01 2.77
C HIS A 82 -3.55 -10.76 3.56
N ARG A 83 -3.95 -11.74 4.39
CA ARG A 83 -2.99 -12.52 5.18
C ARG A 83 -1.89 -13.19 4.35
N ILE A 84 -2.21 -13.59 3.10
CA ILE A 84 -1.24 -14.24 2.23
C ILE A 84 -0.03 -13.35 1.96
N MET A 85 -0.26 -12.06 1.76
CA MET A 85 0.80 -11.08 1.53
C MET A 85 1.69 -10.95 2.77
N ALA A 86 1.07 -10.94 3.95
CA ALA A 86 1.81 -10.89 5.21
C ALA A 86 2.63 -12.18 5.45
N TYR A 87 2.09 -13.36 5.09
CA TYR A 87 2.84 -14.63 5.14
C TYR A 87 4.04 -14.61 4.20
N VAL A 88 3.85 -14.16 2.96
CA VAL A 88 4.90 -14.10 1.94
C VAL A 88 6.03 -13.16 2.38
N LEU A 89 5.70 -11.98 2.91
CA LEU A 89 6.67 -11.03 3.45
C LEU A 89 7.39 -11.58 4.69
N ALA A 90 6.65 -12.19 5.63
CA ALA A 90 7.24 -12.75 6.83
C ALA A 90 8.18 -13.94 6.54
N ALA A 91 7.85 -14.76 5.54
CA ALA A 91 8.70 -15.87 5.09
C ALA A 91 10.06 -15.39 4.54
N GLN A 92 10.14 -14.15 4.06
CA GLN A 92 11.40 -13.51 3.61
C GLN A 92 12.23 -12.92 4.77
N GLY A 93 11.78 -13.07 6.02
CA GLY A 93 12.55 -12.63 7.18
C GLY A 93 12.14 -11.26 7.74
N TYR A 94 11.00 -10.74 7.35
CA TYR A 94 10.46 -9.49 7.92
C TYR A 94 9.48 -9.76 9.06
N GLN A 95 9.49 -8.86 10.06
CA GLN A 95 8.42 -8.78 11.05
C GLN A 95 7.26 -7.99 10.46
N VAL A 96 6.09 -8.60 10.24
CA VAL A 96 4.99 -7.95 9.52
C VAL A 96 3.82 -7.65 10.44
N PHE A 97 3.39 -6.38 10.44
CA PHE A 97 2.20 -5.90 11.13
C PHE A 97 1.11 -5.61 10.11
N ASN A 98 0.19 -6.55 9.92
CA ASN A 98 -0.90 -6.47 8.96
C ASN A 98 -2.14 -5.90 9.65
N ILE A 99 -2.55 -4.69 9.29
CA ILE A 99 -3.56 -3.93 10.03
C ILE A 99 -4.95 -3.99 9.39
N ASN A 100 -5.98 -3.89 10.24
CA ASN A 100 -7.28 -3.38 9.85
C ASN A 100 -7.32 -1.86 10.03
N TYR A 101 -8.25 -1.21 9.34
CA TYR A 101 -8.61 0.19 9.57
C TYR A 101 -10.12 0.38 9.34
N ARG A 102 -10.70 1.46 9.85
CA ARG A 102 -12.11 1.77 9.66
C ARG A 102 -12.43 2.05 8.20
N LEU A 103 -13.52 1.47 7.71
CA LEU A 103 -13.90 1.50 6.32
C LEU A 103 -15.10 2.41 6.06
N GLY A 104 -15.03 3.08 4.91
CA GLY A 104 -16.13 3.90 4.38
C GLY A 104 -17.33 3.05 3.89
N PRO A 105 -18.43 3.71 3.52
CA PRO A 105 -18.69 5.15 3.69
C PRO A 105 -19.08 5.52 5.14
N VAL A 106 -19.28 4.54 6.04
CA VAL A 106 -19.64 4.78 7.45
C VAL A 106 -18.52 5.53 8.17
N HIS A 107 -17.27 5.19 7.85
CA HIS A 107 -16.08 5.81 8.40
C HIS A 107 -15.22 6.43 7.29
N SER A 108 -15.75 7.49 6.65
CA SER A 108 -15.04 8.23 5.62
C SER A 108 -13.81 8.97 6.17
N TYR A 109 -13.00 9.54 5.25
CA TYR A 109 -11.86 10.40 5.56
C TYR A 109 -12.16 11.40 6.71
N PRO A 110 -11.28 11.65 7.64
CA PRO A 110 -9.90 11.12 7.73
C PRO A 110 -9.78 9.83 8.57
N ARG A 111 -10.88 9.12 8.89
CA ARG A 111 -10.86 8.00 9.85
C ARG A 111 -9.97 6.83 9.41
N PRO A 112 -9.98 6.35 8.14
CA PRO A 112 -9.07 5.30 7.70
C PRO A 112 -7.59 5.71 7.84
N LEU A 113 -7.24 6.94 7.43
CA LEU A 113 -5.89 7.45 7.54
C LEU A 113 -5.43 7.61 8.99
N LYS A 114 -6.31 8.12 9.87
CA LYS A 114 -6.02 8.21 11.30
C LYS A 114 -5.77 6.84 11.95
N ASP A 115 -6.44 5.80 11.47
CA ASP A 115 -6.23 4.44 11.98
C ASP A 115 -4.91 3.86 11.48
N ALA A 116 -4.54 4.07 10.21
CA ALA A 116 -3.24 3.68 9.68
C ALA A 116 -2.09 4.37 10.43
N MET A 117 -2.22 5.67 10.70
CA MET A 117 -1.26 6.44 11.50
C MET A 117 -1.17 5.96 12.95
N ALA A 118 -2.31 5.66 13.58
CA ALA A 118 -2.32 5.12 14.94
C ALA A 118 -1.69 3.73 15.02
N ALA A 119 -1.88 2.89 14.00
CA ALA A 119 -1.20 1.60 13.91
C ALA A 119 0.32 1.77 13.72
N PHE A 120 0.74 2.74 12.92
CA PHE A 120 2.16 3.08 12.75
C PHE A 120 2.78 3.53 14.08
N GLU A 121 2.17 4.49 14.79
CA GLU A 121 2.62 4.93 16.11
C GLU A 121 2.70 3.74 17.08
N TRP A 122 1.69 2.88 17.07
CA TRP A 122 1.67 1.69 17.93
C TRP A 122 2.82 0.72 17.63
N VAL A 123 3.15 0.51 16.34
CA VAL A 123 4.28 -0.34 15.93
C VAL A 123 5.60 0.24 16.43
N LEU A 124 5.79 1.55 16.32
CA LEU A 124 6.99 2.21 16.86
C LEU A 124 7.13 2.03 18.37
N ASP A 125 6.02 2.11 19.12
CA ASP A 125 6.02 2.03 20.58
C ASP A 125 6.04 0.60 21.12
N ASN A 126 5.55 -0.38 20.37
CA ASN A 126 5.34 -1.74 20.86
C ASN A 126 6.02 -2.82 20.02
N GLY A 127 6.45 -2.52 18.79
CA GLY A 127 6.97 -3.50 17.85
C GLY A 127 8.13 -4.32 18.39
N ALA A 128 9.01 -3.71 19.17
CA ALA A 128 10.15 -4.39 19.80
C ALA A 128 9.73 -5.57 20.70
N LYS A 129 8.56 -5.51 21.37
CA LYS A 129 8.00 -6.59 22.19
C LYS A 129 7.65 -7.83 21.36
N TYR A 130 7.44 -7.63 20.05
CA TYR A 130 7.13 -8.68 19.07
C TYR A 130 8.36 -9.08 18.25
N GLY A 131 9.53 -8.55 18.58
CA GLY A 131 10.79 -8.84 17.90
C GLY A 131 10.99 -8.03 16.61
N ALA A 132 10.38 -6.86 16.50
CA ALA A 132 10.63 -5.90 15.43
C ALA A 132 11.80 -4.98 15.77
N ASP A 133 12.65 -4.72 14.77
CA ASP A 133 13.57 -3.60 14.75
C ASP A 133 12.82 -2.39 14.17
N THR A 134 12.38 -1.49 15.03
CA THR A 134 11.59 -0.32 14.62
C THR A 134 12.43 0.79 14.01
N ASP A 135 13.76 0.72 14.10
CA ASP A 135 14.67 1.62 13.38
C ASP A 135 14.80 1.22 11.90
N ARG A 136 14.45 -0.04 11.59
CA ARG A 136 14.36 -0.56 10.21
C ARG A 136 12.92 -0.86 9.83
N ILE A 137 12.14 0.21 9.59
CA ILE A 137 10.72 0.12 9.26
C ILE A 137 10.42 0.53 7.83
N ALA A 138 9.59 -0.27 7.15
CA ALA A 138 8.98 0.03 5.85
C ALA A 138 7.45 0.06 5.94
N ILE A 139 6.81 0.73 4.98
CA ILE A 139 5.35 0.76 4.86
C ILE A 139 4.97 0.26 3.47
N ILE A 140 4.12 -0.78 3.41
CA ILE A 140 3.62 -1.35 2.16
C ILE A 140 2.11 -1.29 2.16
N GLY A 141 1.51 -0.91 1.03
CA GLY A 141 0.06 -0.97 0.89
C GLY A 141 -0.38 -1.06 -0.56
N GLU A 142 -1.58 -1.58 -0.76
CA GLU A 142 -2.14 -1.90 -2.06
C GLU A 142 -3.39 -1.09 -2.36
N SER A 143 -3.55 -0.58 -3.59
CA SER A 143 -4.78 0.08 -4.05
C SER A 143 -5.23 1.21 -3.10
N ALA A 144 -6.34 1.05 -2.40
CA ALA A 144 -6.78 1.97 -1.33
C ALA A 144 -5.76 2.06 -0.18
N GLY A 145 -5.12 0.94 0.18
CA GLY A 145 -4.04 0.92 1.17
C GLY A 145 -2.80 1.67 0.69
N ALA A 146 -2.51 1.65 -0.61
CA ALA A 146 -1.42 2.43 -1.20
C ALA A 146 -1.63 3.95 -1.06
N ASN A 147 -2.88 4.42 -1.14
CA ASN A 147 -3.20 5.81 -0.84
C ASN A 147 -2.88 6.17 0.62
N LEU A 148 -3.28 5.29 1.57
CA LEU A 148 -2.98 5.50 2.99
C LEU A 148 -1.47 5.43 3.26
N THR A 149 -0.76 4.51 2.60
CA THR A 149 0.71 4.37 2.65
C THR A 149 1.40 5.63 2.16
N ALA A 150 1.04 6.14 0.99
CA ALA A 150 1.61 7.36 0.42
C ALA A 150 1.33 8.59 1.29
N ALA A 151 0.10 8.72 1.83
CA ALA A 151 -0.26 9.81 2.73
C ALA A 151 0.52 9.75 4.05
N LEU A 152 0.68 8.55 4.63
CA LEU A 152 1.47 8.35 5.85
C LEU A 152 2.95 8.65 5.62
N ALA A 153 3.55 8.14 4.54
CA ALA A 153 4.94 8.41 4.18
C ALA A 153 5.20 9.91 3.96
N TYR A 154 4.26 10.60 3.31
CA TYR A 154 4.34 12.05 3.17
C TYR A 154 4.36 12.75 4.54
N CYS A 155 3.51 12.33 5.48
CA CYS A 155 3.44 12.93 6.82
C CYS A 155 4.66 12.61 7.71
N VAL A 156 5.35 11.49 7.46
CA VAL A 156 6.64 11.20 8.13
C VAL A 156 7.71 12.20 7.70
N SER A 157 7.73 12.59 6.43
CA SER A 157 8.78 13.45 5.85
C SER A 157 8.41 14.94 5.81
N HIS A 158 7.13 15.31 5.90
CA HIS A 158 6.68 16.69 5.70
C HIS A 158 5.75 17.16 6.83
N PRO A 159 6.02 18.33 7.44
CA PRO A 159 5.14 18.87 8.47
C PRO A 159 3.77 19.19 7.88
N ARG A 160 2.71 18.90 8.63
CA ARG A 160 1.33 19.15 8.21
C ARG A 160 0.55 19.87 9.28
N PRO A 161 -0.42 20.73 8.89
CA PRO A 161 -1.25 21.47 9.84
C PRO A 161 -2.26 20.58 10.58
N GLU A 162 -2.65 19.43 9.98
CA GLU A 162 -3.61 18.51 10.60
C GLU A 162 -3.00 17.88 11.88
N PRO A 163 -3.64 17.98 13.06
CA PRO A 163 -3.01 17.53 14.33
C PRO A 163 -2.57 16.07 14.33
N PHE A 164 -3.33 15.18 13.65
CA PHE A 164 -2.98 13.77 13.57
C PHE A 164 -1.77 13.50 12.65
N ALA A 165 -1.55 14.32 11.63
CA ALA A 165 -0.41 14.23 10.74
C ALA A 165 0.83 14.89 11.34
N ARG A 166 0.63 16.01 12.07
CA ARG A 166 1.71 16.68 12.81
C ARG A 166 2.38 15.73 13.81
N ARG A 167 1.59 14.98 14.58
CA ARG A 167 2.13 13.97 15.51
C ARG A 167 3.03 12.95 14.83
N ILE A 168 2.68 12.51 13.62
CA ILE A 168 3.51 11.57 12.85
C ILE A 168 4.86 12.20 12.52
N PHE A 169 4.85 13.45 12.05
CA PHE A 169 6.10 14.18 11.77
C PHE A 169 6.95 14.35 13.03
N GLU A 170 6.33 14.68 14.19
CA GLU A 170 6.99 14.88 15.48
C GLU A 170 7.61 13.59 16.07
N ARG A 171 7.24 12.40 15.55
CA ARG A 171 7.89 11.13 15.94
C ARG A 171 9.36 11.05 15.53
N ASP A 172 9.80 11.87 14.60
CA ASP A 172 11.19 11.97 14.11
C ASP A 172 11.77 10.64 13.65
N VAL A 173 10.99 9.87 12.90
CA VAL A 173 11.34 8.54 12.38
C VAL A 173 11.79 8.64 10.95
N THR A 174 12.79 7.84 10.56
CA THR A 174 13.19 7.63 9.17
C THR A 174 12.62 6.29 8.69
N LEU A 175 11.87 6.31 7.60
CA LEU A 175 11.46 5.09 6.91
C LEU A 175 12.61 4.57 6.04
N CYS A 176 12.90 3.28 6.12
CA CYS A 176 13.86 2.66 5.21
C CYS A 176 13.39 2.70 3.76
N CYS A 177 12.10 2.41 3.54
CA CYS A 177 11.48 2.49 2.22
C CYS A 177 9.95 2.44 2.30
N VAL A 178 9.29 2.70 1.18
CA VAL A 178 7.82 2.75 1.06
C VAL A 178 7.38 2.09 -0.24
N ALA A 179 6.35 1.24 -0.18
CA ALA A 179 5.83 0.57 -1.37
C ALA A 179 4.30 0.77 -1.54
N PRO A 180 3.85 1.89 -2.13
CA PRO A 180 2.46 2.09 -2.51
C PRO A 180 2.18 1.42 -3.87
N LEU A 181 1.57 0.24 -3.88
CA LEU A 181 1.35 -0.57 -5.07
C LEU A 181 0.02 -0.22 -5.74
N TYR A 182 0.05 0.09 -7.04
CA TYR A 182 -1.13 0.39 -7.89
C TYR A 182 -2.23 1.22 -7.20
N GLY A 183 -1.83 2.33 -6.55
CA GLY A 183 -2.72 3.15 -5.73
C GLY A 183 -3.68 4.05 -6.50
N LEU A 184 -4.91 4.26 -5.95
CA LEU A 184 -5.75 5.38 -6.30
C LEU A 184 -5.29 6.59 -5.48
N LEU A 185 -4.36 7.39 -6.02
CA LEU A 185 -3.59 8.37 -5.25
C LEU A 185 -4.09 9.81 -5.38
N ASP A 186 -4.95 10.09 -6.37
CA ASP A 186 -5.63 11.39 -6.54
C ASP A 186 -7.15 11.20 -6.61
N LEU A 187 -7.83 11.48 -5.52
CA LEU A 187 -9.27 11.36 -5.36
C LEU A 187 -10.03 12.65 -5.68
N TYR A 188 -9.30 13.73 -5.99
CA TYR A 188 -9.90 15.01 -6.31
C TYR A 188 -10.68 14.99 -7.63
N ASP A 189 -10.07 14.37 -8.64
CA ASP A 189 -10.63 14.30 -9.99
C ASP A 189 -10.52 12.86 -10.54
N VAL A 190 -11.41 12.01 -10.09
CA VAL A 190 -11.44 10.63 -10.58
C VAL A 190 -11.94 10.49 -12.01
N GLU A 191 -12.56 11.53 -12.57
CA GLU A 191 -13.03 11.50 -13.95
C GLU A 191 -11.91 11.67 -14.97
N ARG A 192 -10.70 12.07 -14.54
CA ARG A 192 -9.50 12.12 -15.39
C ARG A 192 -9.19 10.81 -16.11
N PHE A 193 -9.51 9.66 -15.48
CA PHE A 193 -9.24 8.33 -16.04
C PHE A 193 -10.00 8.07 -17.35
N TRP A 194 -11.11 8.74 -17.60
CA TRP A 194 -11.94 8.59 -18.81
C TRP A 194 -12.36 9.91 -19.46
N ARG A 195 -11.71 11.03 -19.11
CA ARG A 195 -11.98 12.35 -19.73
C ARG A 195 -11.64 12.34 -21.21
N ASP A 196 -10.57 11.64 -21.62
CA ASP A 196 -10.24 11.39 -23.01
C ASP A 196 -11.34 10.53 -23.67
N PRO A 197 -11.93 10.98 -24.82
CA PRO A 197 -12.98 10.22 -25.52
C PRO A 197 -12.56 8.81 -25.90
N LYS A 198 -11.29 8.57 -26.29
CA LYS A 198 -10.77 7.24 -26.62
C LYS A 198 -10.75 6.33 -25.39
N LYS A 199 -10.24 6.83 -24.27
CA LYS A 199 -10.24 6.13 -22.97
C LYS A 199 -11.67 5.89 -22.48
N ASN A 200 -12.57 6.87 -22.69
CA ASN A 200 -13.98 6.75 -22.32
C ASN A 200 -14.68 5.60 -23.02
N LYS A 201 -14.43 5.41 -24.33
CA LYS A 201 -14.99 4.30 -25.10
C LYS A 201 -14.44 2.94 -24.69
N ARG A 202 -13.16 2.87 -24.29
CA ARG A 202 -12.48 1.62 -23.90
C ARG A 202 -12.80 1.19 -22.46
N MET A 203 -13.07 2.14 -21.56
CA MET A 203 -13.31 1.84 -20.15
C MET A 203 -14.78 1.45 -19.91
N ALA A 204 -15.01 0.23 -19.45
CA ALA A 204 -16.34 -0.27 -19.14
C ALA A 204 -17.04 0.59 -18.06
N GLY A 205 -18.36 0.76 -18.20
CA GLY A 205 -19.15 1.58 -17.29
C GLY A 205 -19.06 1.15 -15.82
N TRP A 206 -18.97 -0.16 -15.58
CA TRP A 206 -18.82 -0.70 -14.22
C TRP A 206 -17.48 -0.30 -13.58
N ILE A 207 -16.36 -0.23 -14.34
CA ILE A 207 -15.06 0.23 -13.84
C ILE A 207 -15.15 1.69 -13.40
N LYS A 208 -15.80 2.53 -14.21
CA LYS A 208 -16.05 3.95 -13.86
C LYS A 208 -16.87 4.06 -12.57
N GLY A 209 -17.88 3.19 -12.44
CA GLY A 209 -18.71 3.09 -11.23
C GLY A 209 -17.91 2.70 -10.01
N GLU A 210 -17.00 1.72 -10.13
CA GLU A 210 -16.11 1.29 -9.03
C GLU A 210 -15.15 2.40 -8.60
N ILE A 211 -14.52 3.11 -9.52
CA ILE A 211 -13.61 4.21 -9.20
C ILE A 211 -14.35 5.36 -8.49
N ARG A 212 -15.54 5.74 -9.01
CA ARG A 212 -16.40 6.74 -8.33
C ARG A 212 -16.86 6.26 -6.95
N GLY A 213 -17.27 5.00 -6.86
CA GLY A 213 -17.69 4.36 -5.60
C GLY A 213 -16.56 4.33 -4.56
N THR A 214 -15.33 4.06 -5.00
CA THR A 214 -14.14 4.09 -4.16
C THR A 214 -13.89 5.49 -3.60
N ALA A 215 -13.91 6.52 -4.45
CA ALA A 215 -13.75 7.90 -4.02
C ALA A 215 -14.88 8.33 -3.05
N TYR A 216 -16.13 7.94 -3.35
CA TYR A 216 -17.26 8.21 -2.47
C TYR A 216 -17.13 7.47 -1.12
N SER A 217 -16.69 6.23 -1.13
CA SER A 217 -16.47 5.45 0.10
C SER A 217 -15.47 6.12 1.03
N TYR A 218 -14.39 6.70 0.46
CA TYR A 218 -13.39 7.37 1.25
C TYR A 218 -13.79 8.79 1.66
N LEU A 219 -14.25 9.62 0.71
CA LEU A 219 -14.54 11.04 0.95
C LEU A 219 -15.96 11.27 1.48
N GLY A 220 -16.92 10.42 1.15
CA GLY A 220 -18.33 10.59 1.49
C GLY A 220 -18.87 11.89 0.92
N ARG A 221 -19.67 12.62 1.70
CA ARG A 221 -20.22 13.95 1.32
C ARG A 221 -19.12 15.00 1.07
N ARG A 222 -17.85 14.73 1.48
CA ARG A 222 -16.70 15.63 1.28
C ARG A 222 -16.15 15.62 -0.14
N MET A 223 -16.59 14.72 -1.04
CA MET A 223 -16.15 14.68 -2.43
C MET A 223 -16.22 16.06 -3.10
N LYS A 224 -17.30 16.82 -2.87
CA LYS A 224 -17.47 18.18 -3.41
C LYS A 224 -16.44 19.21 -2.89
N ARG A 225 -15.70 18.86 -1.83
CA ARG A 225 -14.69 19.69 -1.18
C ARG A 225 -13.33 18.97 -1.09
N ALA A 226 -13.06 18.05 -2.01
CA ALA A 226 -11.87 17.21 -1.96
C ALA A 226 -10.57 18.01 -1.90
N LEU A 227 -10.50 19.18 -2.52
CA LEU A 227 -9.35 20.11 -2.45
C LEU A 227 -9.01 20.57 -1.02
N GLN A 228 -9.98 20.58 -0.11
CA GLN A 228 -9.76 20.97 1.29
C GLN A 228 -9.11 19.82 2.12
N PHE A 229 -8.91 18.65 1.50
CA PHE A 229 -8.37 17.47 2.16
C PHE A 229 -7.17 16.90 1.41
N PRO A 230 -6.02 17.61 1.37
CA PRO A 230 -4.87 17.24 0.54
C PRO A 230 -4.35 15.81 0.82
N LEU A 231 -4.36 15.40 2.08
CA LEU A 231 -3.93 14.05 2.49
C LEU A 231 -4.85 12.92 1.99
N ALA A 232 -6.05 13.22 1.50
CA ALA A 232 -6.89 12.23 0.82
C ALA A 232 -6.42 11.98 -0.63
N SER A 233 -5.66 12.90 -1.20
CA SER A 233 -5.09 12.84 -2.56
C SER A 233 -3.57 13.04 -2.49
N PRO A 234 -2.81 12.12 -1.86
CA PRO A 234 -1.40 12.31 -1.55
C PRO A 234 -0.54 12.59 -2.79
N LEU A 235 -0.89 12.04 -3.96
CA LEU A 235 -0.18 12.31 -5.21
C LEU A 235 0.02 13.79 -5.47
N ARG A 236 -1.01 14.59 -5.25
CA ARG A 236 -0.94 16.06 -5.45
C ARG A 236 0.05 16.75 -4.53
N LEU A 237 0.28 16.19 -3.34
CA LEU A 237 1.29 16.70 -2.41
C LEU A 237 2.71 16.36 -2.91
N PHE A 238 2.91 15.17 -3.47
CA PHE A 238 4.19 14.80 -4.10
C PHE A 238 4.48 15.63 -5.36
N GLU A 239 3.49 16.06 -6.10
CA GLU A 239 3.64 16.93 -7.28
C GLU A 239 3.99 18.38 -6.94
N GLN A 240 3.77 18.83 -5.71
CA GLN A 240 4.12 20.18 -5.25
C GLN A 240 5.57 20.25 -4.80
N ALA A 241 6.17 21.44 -4.82
CA ALA A 241 7.50 21.64 -4.25
C ALA A 241 7.54 21.25 -2.74
N PRO A 242 8.68 20.76 -2.24
CA PRO A 242 8.84 20.49 -0.81
C PRO A 242 8.58 21.75 0.03
N GLN A 243 7.93 21.55 1.18
CA GLN A 243 7.71 22.64 2.14
C GLN A 243 8.96 22.86 2.98
N ASN A 244 9.15 24.08 3.50
CA ASN A 244 10.22 24.36 4.45
C ASN A 244 10.09 23.46 5.69
N GLY A 245 11.23 22.96 6.17
CA GLY A 245 11.28 22.03 7.32
C GLY A 245 10.94 20.58 6.98
N SER A 246 10.81 20.22 5.69
CA SER A 246 10.63 18.84 5.26
C SER A 246 11.94 18.07 5.38
N ARG A 247 11.81 16.76 5.71
CA ARG A 247 12.89 15.77 5.64
C ARG A 247 12.95 15.15 4.25
N PRO A 248 14.07 14.53 3.86
CA PRO A 248 14.13 13.73 2.64
C PRO A 248 13.04 12.64 2.62
N LEU A 249 12.52 12.37 1.44
CA LEU A 249 11.62 11.24 1.24
C LEU A 249 12.45 9.94 1.27
N PRO A 250 11.92 8.85 1.82
CA PRO A 250 12.56 7.52 1.70
C PRO A 250 12.53 7.03 0.26
N PRO A 251 13.29 5.99 -0.09
CA PRO A 251 13.15 5.27 -1.35
C PRO A 251 11.74 4.70 -1.54
N PHE A 252 11.23 4.71 -2.77
CA PHE A 252 9.92 4.18 -3.13
C PHE A 252 10.03 3.00 -4.09
N PHE A 253 9.15 2.01 -3.90
CA PHE A 253 8.85 0.98 -4.88
C PHE A 253 7.39 1.11 -5.30
N THR A 254 7.12 1.13 -6.60
CA THR A 254 5.74 1.13 -7.07
C THR A 254 5.57 0.26 -8.30
N THR A 255 4.39 -0.32 -8.47
CA THR A 255 4.10 -1.24 -9.56
C THR A 255 2.68 -1.05 -10.08
N VAL A 256 2.47 -1.36 -11.36
CA VAL A 256 1.14 -1.32 -11.98
C VAL A 256 1.11 -2.13 -13.26
N GLY A 257 -0.05 -2.64 -13.63
CA GLY A 257 -0.28 -3.25 -14.94
C GLY A 257 -0.71 -2.24 -15.99
N THR A 258 -0.39 -2.47 -17.27
CA THR A 258 -0.83 -1.55 -18.35
C THR A 258 -2.34 -1.62 -18.61
N ALA A 259 -3.01 -2.69 -18.19
CA ALA A 259 -4.48 -2.82 -18.24
C ALA A 259 -5.17 -2.35 -16.93
N ASP A 260 -4.40 -1.86 -15.96
CA ASP A 260 -4.93 -1.28 -14.72
C ASP A 260 -5.49 0.12 -14.99
N PRO A 261 -6.75 0.43 -14.65
CA PRO A 261 -7.30 1.77 -14.83
C PRO A 261 -6.55 2.84 -14.00
N LEU A 262 -5.82 2.45 -12.96
CA LEU A 262 -5.06 3.36 -12.10
C LEU A 262 -3.61 3.60 -12.57
N LEU A 263 -3.21 3.07 -13.73
CA LEU A 263 -1.87 3.22 -14.32
C LEU A 263 -1.34 4.67 -14.22
N SER A 264 -2.17 5.65 -14.59
CA SER A 264 -1.74 7.04 -14.62
C SER A 264 -1.34 7.61 -13.25
N ASP A 265 -1.93 7.15 -12.16
CA ASP A 265 -1.58 7.64 -10.83
C ASP A 265 -0.21 7.10 -10.38
N THR A 266 0.08 5.84 -10.72
CA THR A 266 1.38 5.23 -10.42
C THR A 266 2.51 5.91 -11.20
N ILE A 267 2.30 6.17 -12.51
CA ILE A 267 3.27 6.89 -13.34
C ILE A 267 3.50 8.31 -12.80
N ARG A 268 2.42 9.06 -12.51
CA ARG A 268 2.52 10.42 -11.95
C ARG A 268 3.27 10.45 -10.61
N LEU A 269 3.07 9.42 -9.76
CA LEU A 269 3.81 9.33 -8.50
C LEU A 269 5.30 9.16 -8.76
N SER A 270 5.69 8.25 -9.64
CA SER A 270 7.10 8.03 -10.00
C SER A 270 7.72 9.31 -10.58
N ASP A 271 7.03 9.98 -11.50
CA ASP A 271 7.50 11.26 -12.08
C ASP A 271 7.69 12.34 -11.01
N ALA A 272 6.75 12.43 -10.05
CA ALA A 272 6.82 13.40 -8.97
C ALA A 272 8.00 13.11 -8.01
N LEU A 273 8.28 11.83 -7.74
CA LEU A 273 9.40 11.41 -6.91
C LEU A 273 10.75 11.69 -7.60
N HIS A 274 10.88 11.36 -8.88
CA HIS A 274 12.09 11.67 -9.66
C HIS A 274 12.38 13.18 -9.72
N LYS A 275 11.35 14.02 -9.91
CA LYS A 275 11.50 15.50 -9.87
C LYS A 275 12.01 16.01 -8.52
N ARG A 276 11.86 15.22 -7.46
CA ARG A 276 12.36 15.51 -6.11
C ARG A 276 13.69 14.85 -5.80
N ALA A 277 14.35 14.24 -6.81
CA ALA A 277 15.56 13.44 -6.66
C ALA A 277 15.40 12.31 -5.60
N THR A 278 14.17 11.77 -5.49
CA THR A 278 13.86 10.64 -4.62
C THR A 278 14.00 9.35 -5.41
N ASP A 279 14.72 8.38 -4.84
CA ASP A 279 14.86 7.05 -5.43
C ASP A 279 13.49 6.37 -5.55
N CYS A 280 13.18 5.85 -6.75
CA CYS A 280 11.89 5.23 -7.05
C CYS A 280 12.03 4.11 -8.08
N ASP A 281 11.86 2.87 -7.62
CA ASP A 281 11.75 1.70 -8.50
C ASP A 281 10.31 1.60 -9.01
N LEU A 282 10.11 1.91 -10.30
CA LEU A 282 8.83 1.75 -10.98
C LEU A 282 8.85 0.50 -11.85
N HIS A 283 7.88 -0.40 -11.63
CA HIS A 283 7.68 -1.61 -12.45
C HIS A 283 6.32 -1.59 -13.14
N VAL A 284 6.33 -1.62 -14.48
CA VAL A 284 5.11 -1.62 -15.30
C VAL A 284 4.99 -2.95 -16.04
N PHE A 285 3.91 -3.71 -15.78
CA PHE A 285 3.70 -5.04 -16.32
C PHE A 285 2.70 -5.01 -17.48
N ARG A 286 3.17 -5.40 -18.67
CA ARG A 286 2.35 -5.38 -19.90
C ARG A 286 1.15 -6.33 -19.80
N GLY A 287 -0.06 -5.80 -20.07
CA GLY A 287 -1.31 -6.57 -20.10
C GLY A 287 -1.86 -6.95 -18.72
N GLU A 288 -1.16 -6.64 -17.63
CA GLU A 288 -1.63 -6.98 -16.30
C GLU A 288 -2.72 -6.02 -15.81
N ILE A 289 -3.68 -6.60 -15.09
CA ILE A 289 -4.84 -5.89 -14.52
C ILE A 289 -4.57 -5.41 -13.10
N HIS A 290 -5.52 -4.68 -12.53
CA HIS A 290 -5.47 -4.24 -11.12
C HIS A 290 -5.27 -5.41 -10.16
N ALA A 291 -4.35 -5.26 -9.21
CA ALA A 291 -4.03 -6.27 -8.19
C ALA A 291 -3.55 -7.63 -8.75
N PHE A 292 -2.87 -7.64 -9.90
CA PHE A 292 -2.35 -8.88 -10.51
C PHE A 292 -1.37 -9.64 -9.60
N ASN A 293 -0.68 -8.95 -8.70
CA ASN A 293 0.29 -9.52 -7.76
C ASN A 293 -0.32 -10.53 -6.78
N VAL A 294 -1.63 -10.48 -6.53
CA VAL A 294 -2.32 -11.48 -5.71
C VAL A 294 -2.47 -12.82 -6.44
N MET A 295 -2.31 -12.83 -7.76
CA MET A 295 -2.38 -14.04 -8.59
C MET A 295 -1.02 -14.75 -8.64
N LEU A 296 -0.56 -15.29 -7.51
CA LEU A 296 0.79 -15.84 -7.31
C LEU A 296 1.18 -16.98 -8.28
N TRP A 297 0.21 -17.58 -8.96
CA TRP A 297 0.44 -18.57 -10.04
C TRP A 297 0.90 -17.92 -11.36
N ARG A 298 0.73 -16.61 -11.55
CA ARG A 298 1.16 -15.89 -12.75
C ARG A 298 2.65 -15.53 -12.68
N ALA A 299 3.34 -15.59 -13.82
CA ALA A 299 4.75 -15.23 -13.91
C ALA A 299 4.98 -13.76 -13.51
N ALA A 300 4.17 -12.83 -14.03
CA ALA A 300 4.25 -11.41 -13.73
C ALA A 300 4.09 -11.10 -12.23
N ALA A 301 3.19 -11.83 -11.53
CA ALA A 301 3.05 -11.68 -10.08
C ALA A 301 4.31 -12.10 -9.34
N ARG A 302 4.93 -13.23 -9.73
CA ARG A 302 6.19 -13.70 -9.11
C ARG A 302 7.35 -12.77 -9.39
N GLU A 303 7.43 -12.24 -10.62
CA GLU A 303 8.45 -11.25 -11.00
C GLU A 303 8.30 -9.97 -10.17
N GLN A 304 7.07 -9.46 -10.02
CA GLN A 304 6.79 -8.29 -9.18
C GLN A 304 7.19 -8.52 -7.71
N TRP A 305 6.89 -9.71 -7.17
CA TRP A 305 7.30 -10.05 -5.80
C TRP A 305 8.82 -10.16 -5.68
N GLY A 306 9.51 -10.74 -6.65
CA GLY A 306 10.98 -10.79 -6.70
C GLY A 306 11.57 -9.40 -6.67
N ALA A 307 11.10 -8.49 -7.55
CA ALA A 307 11.55 -7.10 -7.59
C ALA A 307 11.32 -6.36 -6.26
N LEU A 308 10.14 -6.57 -5.62
CA LEU A 308 9.86 -5.99 -4.31
C LEU A 308 10.81 -6.53 -3.24
N PHE A 309 11.14 -7.82 -3.23
CA PHE A 309 12.08 -8.39 -2.26
C PHE A 309 13.49 -7.86 -2.46
N ASP A 310 13.96 -7.75 -3.71
CA ASP A 310 15.26 -7.16 -4.02
C ASP A 310 15.34 -5.69 -3.57
N PHE A 311 14.26 -4.94 -3.74
CA PHE A 311 14.14 -3.57 -3.25
C PHE A 311 14.20 -3.50 -1.72
N LEU A 312 13.40 -4.32 -1.02
CA LEU A 312 13.38 -4.37 0.44
C LEU A 312 14.73 -4.79 1.01
N GLU A 313 15.42 -5.77 0.40
CA GLU A 313 16.75 -6.22 0.82
C GLU A 313 17.76 -5.07 0.75
N ARG A 314 17.79 -4.33 -0.37
CA ARG A 314 18.69 -3.19 -0.53
C ARG A 314 18.51 -2.11 0.53
N HIS A 315 17.26 -1.81 0.88
CA HIS A 315 16.95 -0.65 1.73
C HIS A 315 16.76 -0.98 3.21
N MET A 316 16.51 -2.23 3.56
CA MET A 316 16.26 -2.63 4.95
C MET A 316 17.40 -3.45 5.57
N HIS A 317 18.25 -4.10 4.77
CA HIS A 317 19.38 -4.88 5.27
C HIS A 317 20.75 -4.25 5.00
N GLY A 318 20.80 -3.21 4.16
CA GLY A 318 22.07 -2.50 3.88
C GLY A 318 23.08 -3.33 3.11
N THR A 319 22.71 -4.47 2.59
CA THR A 319 23.54 -5.30 1.75
C THR A 319 23.51 -4.74 0.33
N SER A 320 24.55 -3.95 -0.01
CA SER A 320 24.81 -3.61 -1.41
C SER A 320 25.10 -4.91 -2.18
N ARG A 321 24.09 -5.52 -2.77
CA ARG A 321 24.32 -6.37 -3.93
C ARG A 321 24.79 -5.46 -5.05
N ALA A 322 26.11 -5.40 -5.21
CA ALA A 322 26.73 -4.73 -6.33
C ALA A 322 26.30 -5.43 -7.63
N ALA A 323 25.35 -4.86 -8.32
CA ALA A 323 25.23 -4.68 -9.76
C ALA A 323 24.05 -3.76 -9.99
N PRO A 324 24.19 -2.67 -10.74
CA PRO A 324 23.00 -2.02 -11.26
C PRO A 324 22.31 -3.06 -12.16
N VAL A 325 21.14 -3.52 -11.78
CA VAL A 325 20.19 -4.03 -12.75
C VAL A 325 20.03 -2.88 -13.73
N GLU A 326 20.37 -3.10 -15.00
CA GLU A 326 20.09 -2.15 -16.08
C GLU A 326 18.71 -1.58 -15.83
N ALA A 327 18.61 -0.25 -15.86
CA ALA A 327 17.36 0.45 -15.57
C ALA A 327 16.25 -0.28 -16.33
N PRO A 328 15.17 -0.73 -15.67
CA PRO A 328 14.09 -1.40 -16.36
C PRO A 328 13.70 -0.53 -17.52
N HIS A 329 13.62 -1.09 -18.72
CA HIS A 329 13.35 -0.38 -19.96
C HIS A 329 12.17 0.56 -19.71
N TYR A 330 12.47 1.85 -19.67
CA TYR A 330 11.47 2.91 -19.59
C TYR A 330 10.67 2.83 -20.90
N VAL A 331 9.56 2.12 -20.90
CA VAL A 331 8.60 2.23 -21.98
C VAL A 331 7.99 3.60 -21.83
N SER A 332 8.40 4.56 -22.66
CA SER A 332 7.85 5.91 -22.62
C SER A 332 6.32 5.82 -22.77
N LEU A 333 5.58 6.73 -22.13
CA LEU A 333 4.12 6.78 -22.32
C LEU A 333 3.73 6.84 -23.81
N ALA A 334 4.58 7.43 -24.66
CA ALA A 334 4.41 7.47 -26.12
C ALA A 334 4.47 6.06 -26.75
N GLU A 335 5.35 5.18 -26.28
CA GLU A 335 5.50 3.80 -26.78
C GLU A 335 4.39 2.88 -26.25
N THR A 336 3.89 3.12 -25.05
CA THR A 336 2.81 2.32 -24.44
C THR A 336 1.46 2.55 -25.16
N PHE A 337 1.28 3.65 -25.88
CA PHE A 337 0.04 4.03 -26.57
C PHE A 337 0.16 4.04 -28.11
N ALA A 338 1.29 3.61 -28.68
CA ALA A 338 1.55 3.60 -30.13
C ALA A 338 1.02 2.34 -30.86
N GLU A 339 0.41 1.38 -30.16
CA GLU A 339 -0.31 0.22 -30.72
C GLU A 339 -1.81 0.29 -30.29
#